data_6cbe21ee1e4563cbb82acaf21ec8504b
#
_entry.id   6cbe21ee1e4563cbb82acaf21ec8504b
#
_cell.length_a   1.000
_cell.length_b   1.000
_cell.length_c   1.000
_cell.angle_alpha   90.00
_cell.angle_beta   90.00
_cell.angle_gamma   90.00
#
_symmetry.space_group_name_H-M   'P 1'
#
loop_
_entity.id
_entity.type
_entity.pdbx_description
1 polymer ?
#
loop_
_entity_poly.entity_id
_entity_poly.type
_entity_poly.pdbx_seq_one_letter_code
_entity_poly.pdbx_strand_id
1 'polypeptide(L)'
;TRLSRQADLDRLLDQGDLDGLLRLVDDLCGEADWTLLEALATRGRLAVERGHQLWPAADHAEHRLALEAPGPFAAGAVVRDATRFGPAPLAEVAASSHPWKDLAPDLPTGPLRATVAHERVSRGEDLTGEDDLGRSDPLGLPLRLSPWEPTYLIPEIGPYGLEDPVPQAGTLEQVDIPRPVEAIGGVATAGTGALRDLAGTWAEESNGHSMSVAVHGGAETAIATLLADPARRRVRWRRLETGEAISLMAWAGASGGAHGRRRGAARGRFEAWWCVANLAGLLEDPDDPWPPDPGLVGDAASEMNWWRWDVDGARTGWHLNLAVEDPGDGLAWALAAGDRYSASVPER
;
A
#
# COMPACT_ATOMS: atom_id res chain seq x y z
N THR A 1 32.84 3.92 24.35
CA THR A 1 32.46 5.28 24.82
C THR A 1 32.00 6.11 23.63
N ARG A 2 31.11 7.08 23.86
CA ARG A 2 30.53 7.93 22.79
C ARG A 2 31.57 8.65 21.94
N LEU A 3 32.67 9.13 22.56
CA LEU A 3 33.81 9.76 21.83
C LEU A 3 34.47 8.77 20.86
N SER A 4 34.61 7.51 21.24
CA SER A 4 35.12 6.45 20.35
C SER A 4 34.20 6.20 19.17
N ARG A 5 32.89 6.13 19.39
CA ARG A 5 31.87 5.92 18.31
C ARG A 5 31.82 7.09 17.34
N GLN A 6 31.96 8.34 17.85
CA GLN A 6 32.05 9.52 16.98
C GLN A 6 33.28 9.46 16.07
N ALA A 7 34.44 9.08 16.61
CA ALA A 7 35.69 8.94 15.83
C ALA A 7 35.56 7.78 14.80
N ASP A 8 34.89 6.70 15.15
CA ASP A 8 34.58 5.61 14.20
C ASP A 8 33.68 6.08 13.05
N LEU A 9 32.61 6.83 13.35
CA LEU A 9 31.77 7.42 12.34
C LEU A 9 32.52 8.33 11.38
N ASP A 10 33.36 9.24 11.93
CA ASP A 10 34.16 10.16 11.14
C ASP A 10 35.10 9.39 10.19
N ARG A 11 35.81 8.41 10.70
CA ARG A 11 36.74 7.56 9.92
C ARG A 11 35.99 6.79 8.81
N LEU A 12 34.87 6.13 9.13
CA LEU A 12 34.12 5.33 8.16
C LEU A 12 33.52 6.20 7.03
N LEU A 13 33.02 7.40 7.36
CA LEU A 13 32.55 8.36 6.37
C LEU A 13 33.66 8.85 5.45
N ASP A 14 34.85 9.17 6.01
CA ASP A 14 36.00 9.65 5.23
C ASP A 14 36.58 8.56 4.32
N GLN A 15 36.50 7.30 4.75
CA GLN A 15 36.93 6.14 3.95
C GLN A 15 35.88 5.68 2.92
N GLY A 16 34.63 6.12 3.04
CA GLY A 16 33.54 5.61 2.24
C GLY A 16 33.20 4.14 2.52
N ASP A 17 33.45 3.66 3.76
CA ASP A 17 33.27 2.27 4.17
C ASP A 17 31.78 1.99 4.46
N LEU A 18 31.03 1.60 3.42
CA LEU A 18 29.61 1.29 3.52
C LEU A 18 29.33 0.14 4.50
N ASP A 19 30.10 -0.94 4.42
CA ASP A 19 29.88 -2.11 5.28
C ASP A 19 30.18 -1.80 6.75
N GLY A 20 31.18 -0.98 6.99
CA GLY A 20 31.50 -0.47 8.32
C GLY A 20 30.38 0.40 8.88
N LEU A 21 29.79 1.25 8.05
CA LEU A 21 28.66 2.10 8.44
C LEU A 21 27.40 1.30 8.74
N LEU A 22 27.07 0.28 7.94
CA LEU A 22 25.94 -0.60 8.20
C LEU A 22 26.07 -1.33 9.56
N ARG A 23 27.26 -1.86 9.88
CA ARG A 23 27.53 -2.44 11.20
C ARG A 23 27.43 -1.41 12.33
N LEU A 24 27.90 -0.18 12.08
CA LEU A 24 27.79 0.90 13.07
C LEU A 24 26.32 1.26 13.34
N VAL A 25 25.42 1.22 12.34
CA VAL A 25 23.97 1.39 12.54
C VAL A 25 23.44 0.39 13.57
N ASP A 26 23.76 -0.90 13.41
CA ASP A 26 23.31 -1.95 14.34
C ASP A 26 23.87 -1.75 15.75
N ASP A 27 25.14 -1.40 15.85
CA ASP A 27 25.79 -1.11 17.14
C ASP A 27 25.11 0.07 17.85
N LEU A 28 24.82 1.16 17.12
CA LEU A 28 24.19 2.37 17.68
C LEU A 28 22.75 2.10 18.12
N CYS A 29 22.01 1.29 17.38
CA CYS A 29 20.68 0.84 17.80
C CYS A 29 20.75 0.01 19.08
N GLY A 30 21.68 -0.95 19.16
CA GLY A 30 21.90 -1.76 20.35
C GLY A 30 22.34 -0.95 21.59
N GLU A 31 23.06 0.16 21.39
CA GLU A 31 23.47 1.09 22.43
C GLU A 31 22.43 2.20 22.73
N ALA A 32 21.37 2.30 21.94
CA ALA A 32 20.36 3.36 21.95
C ALA A 32 20.97 4.78 21.79
N ASP A 33 22.09 4.92 21.05
CA ASP A 33 22.67 6.23 20.74
C ASP A 33 22.01 6.85 19.49
N TRP A 34 20.74 7.21 19.65
CA TRP A 34 19.89 7.76 18.60
C TRP A 34 20.44 9.07 18.01
N THR A 35 21.11 9.87 18.82
CA THR A 35 21.73 11.12 18.36
C THR A 35 22.84 10.85 17.35
N LEU A 36 23.69 9.86 17.61
CA LEU A 36 24.76 9.52 16.70
C LEU A 36 24.25 8.79 15.46
N LEU A 37 23.18 7.98 15.61
CA LEU A 37 22.49 7.34 14.49
C LEU A 37 21.87 8.39 13.54
N GLU A 38 21.24 9.43 14.07
CA GLU A 38 20.73 10.56 13.28
C GLU A 38 21.85 11.32 12.55
N ALA A 39 22.98 11.53 13.23
CA ALA A 39 24.15 12.14 12.62
C ALA A 39 24.71 11.26 11.48
N LEU A 40 24.73 9.94 11.64
CA LEU A 40 25.13 9.00 10.59
C LEU A 40 24.21 9.12 9.37
N ALA A 41 22.90 9.10 9.56
CA ALA A 41 21.90 9.23 8.48
C ALA A 41 22.13 10.53 7.68
N THR A 42 22.22 11.66 8.38
CA THR A 42 22.40 12.97 7.76
C THR A 42 23.72 13.07 7.00
N ARG A 43 24.82 12.67 7.64
CA ARG A 43 26.18 12.80 7.08
C ARG A 43 26.43 11.78 5.97
N GLY A 44 25.85 10.58 6.06
CA GLY A 44 25.88 9.56 5.01
C GLY A 44 25.28 10.06 3.70
N ARG A 45 24.15 10.81 3.77
CA ARG A 45 23.56 11.44 2.59
C ARG A 45 24.45 12.53 1.99
N LEU A 46 24.98 13.41 2.83
CA LEU A 46 25.87 14.49 2.39
C LEU A 46 27.21 13.97 1.82
N ALA A 47 27.58 12.74 2.07
CA ALA A 47 28.79 12.14 1.53
C ALA A 47 28.79 12.01 0.00
N VAL A 48 27.64 12.04 -0.64
CA VAL A 48 27.50 12.11 -2.11
C VAL A 48 28.22 13.33 -2.69
N GLU A 49 28.24 14.46 -1.99
CA GLU A 49 28.97 15.67 -2.38
C GLU A 49 30.49 15.45 -2.44
N ARG A 50 30.99 14.44 -1.73
CA ARG A 50 32.39 14.02 -1.74
C ARG A 50 32.69 12.83 -2.64
N GLY A 51 31.70 12.40 -3.42
CA GLY A 51 31.79 11.25 -4.34
C GLY A 51 31.54 9.88 -3.70
N HIS A 52 31.12 9.81 -2.43
CA HIS A 52 30.81 8.55 -1.76
C HIS A 52 29.31 8.24 -1.82
N GLN A 53 28.95 7.05 -2.29
CA GLN A 53 27.57 6.60 -2.35
C GLN A 53 27.19 5.82 -1.08
N LEU A 54 26.98 6.54 0.03
CA LEU A 54 26.68 6.00 1.34
C LEU A 54 25.18 6.07 1.70
N TRP A 55 24.34 6.34 0.69
CA TRP A 55 22.88 6.39 0.85
C TRP A 55 22.28 5.09 1.41
N PRO A 56 22.79 3.84 1.14
CA PRO A 56 22.21 2.65 1.75
C PRO A 56 22.34 2.63 3.28
N ALA A 57 23.46 3.09 3.81
CA ALA A 57 23.65 3.20 5.26
C ALA A 57 22.79 4.32 5.85
N ALA A 58 22.62 5.44 5.14
CA ALA A 58 21.76 6.53 5.56
C ALA A 58 20.29 6.11 5.56
N ASP A 59 19.81 5.42 4.51
CA ASP A 59 18.45 4.91 4.42
C ASP A 59 18.16 3.87 5.51
N HIS A 60 19.13 2.97 5.77
CA HIS A 60 19.01 2.00 6.86
C HIS A 60 18.96 2.67 8.23
N ALA A 61 19.80 3.68 8.48
CA ALA A 61 19.77 4.44 9.73
C ALA A 61 18.44 5.16 9.95
N GLU A 62 17.86 5.78 8.91
CA GLU A 62 16.53 6.43 9.01
C GLU A 62 15.40 5.41 9.21
N HIS A 63 15.47 4.26 8.57
CA HIS A 63 14.53 3.15 8.81
C HIS A 63 14.57 2.71 10.28
N ARG A 64 15.77 2.49 10.84
CA ARG A 64 15.96 2.09 12.24
C ARG A 64 15.53 3.19 13.21
N LEU A 65 15.78 4.47 12.90
CA LEU A 65 15.26 5.60 13.70
C LEU A 65 13.74 5.62 13.70
N ALA A 66 13.09 5.48 12.55
CA ALA A 66 11.64 5.46 12.45
C ALA A 66 11.03 4.26 13.18
N LEU A 67 11.68 3.10 13.15
CA LEU A 67 11.17 1.86 13.74
C LEU A 67 11.41 1.76 15.24
N GLU A 68 12.58 2.11 15.74
CA GLU A 68 13.04 1.72 17.08
C GLU A 68 13.34 2.88 18.04
N ALA A 69 13.57 4.08 17.50
CA ALA A 69 13.97 5.22 18.34
C ALA A 69 12.75 5.85 19.03
N PRO A 70 12.94 6.53 20.19
CA PRO A 70 11.86 7.30 20.81
C PRO A 70 11.20 8.29 19.88
N GLY A 71 9.90 8.62 20.16
CA GLY A 71 9.03 9.44 19.32
C GLY A 71 9.67 10.66 18.63
N PRO A 72 10.44 11.53 19.34
CA PRO A 72 11.08 12.68 18.71
C PRO A 72 12.05 12.33 17.58
N PHE A 73 12.82 11.23 17.71
CA PHE A 73 13.73 10.75 16.67
C PHE A 73 12.98 10.07 15.55
N ALA A 74 11.97 9.25 15.88
CA ALA A 74 11.12 8.58 14.90
C ALA A 74 10.36 9.59 14.04
N ALA A 75 9.70 10.58 14.66
CA ALA A 75 9.04 11.68 13.96
C ALA A 75 10.05 12.50 13.12
N GLY A 76 11.24 12.76 13.65
CA GLY A 76 12.31 13.44 12.93
C GLY A 76 12.75 12.70 11.67
N ALA A 77 12.84 11.36 11.72
CA ALA A 77 13.15 10.54 10.55
C ALA A 77 12.02 10.62 9.50
N VAL A 78 10.75 10.54 9.93
CA VAL A 78 9.59 10.70 9.06
C VAL A 78 9.57 12.07 8.37
N VAL A 79 9.87 13.15 9.11
CA VAL A 79 9.90 14.52 8.55
C VAL A 79 10.98 14.69 7.48
N ARG A 80 12.11 14.05 7.67
CA ARG A 80 13.22 14.10 6.69
C ARG A 80 12.92 13.31 5.44
N ASP A 81 12.15 12.22 5.54
CA ASP A 81 11.87 11.16 4.54
C ASP A 81 12.54 11.39 3.17
N ALA A 82 13.84 11.22 3.14
CA ALA A 82 14.62 11.29 1.93
C ALA A 82 15.00 9.88 1.41
N THR A 83 14.37 8.83 1.98
CA THR A 83 14.64 7.44 1.60
C THR A 83 14.15 7.18 0.17
N ARG A 84 15.05 6.76 -0.72
CA ARG A 84 14.70 6.37 -2.09
C ARG A 84 14.49 4.87 -2.23
N PHE A 85 15.12 4.08 -1.38
CA PHE A 85 15.21 2.62 -1.49
C PHE A 85 14.79 1.91 -0.20
N GLY A 86 14.12 2.61 0.70
CA GLY A 86 13.55 2.00 1.90
C GLY A 86 12.43 1.00 1.54
N PRO A 87 12.24 -0.06 2.34
CA PRO A 87 11.24 -1.10 2.09
C PRO A 87 9.80 -0.56 2.13
N ALA A 88 9.55 0.50 2.91
CA ALA A 88 8.27 1.18 3.05
C ALA A 88 8.46 2.68 3.27
N PRO A 89 7.41 3.52 3.14
CA PRO A 89 7.44 4.92 3.57
C PRO A 89 7.74 5.01 5.07
N LEU A 90 8.58 5.97 5.48
CA LEU A 90 8.94 6.10 6.90
C LEU A 90 7.74 6.42 7.80
N ALA A 91 6.68 7.02 7.26
CA ALA A 91 5.40 7.19 7.95
C ALA A 91 4.79 5.85 8.36
N GLU A 92 4.78 4.88 7.45
CA GLU A 92 4.28 3.51 7.73
C GLU A 92 5.22 2.78 8.71
N VAL A 93 6.53 2.92 8.55
CA VAL A 93 7.53 2.32 9.44
C VAL A 93 7.35 2.83 10.88
N ALA A 94 7.32 4.15 11.09
CA ALA A 94 7.11 4.73 12.41
C ALA A 94 5.76 4.34 13.01
N ALA A 95 4.69 4.40 12.20
CA ALA A 95 3.37 4.00 12.64
C ALA A 95 3.25 2.50 12.97
N SER A 96 4.15 1.64 12.50
CA SER A 96 4.13 0.21 12.83
C SER A 96 4.51 -0.10 14.27
N SER A 97 5.37 0.71 14.86
CA SER A 97 5.95 0.47 16.18
C SER A 97 5.61 1.51 17.25
N HIS A 98 5.12 2.69 16.84
CA HIS A 98 4.79 3.78 17.76
C HIS A 98 3.29 4.12 17.71
N PRO A 99 2.61 4.29 18.87
CA PRO A 99 1.26 4.81 18.91
C PRO A 99 1.25 6.31 18.55
N TRP A 100 0.09 6.80 18.13
CA TRP A 100 -0.09 8.21 17.73
C TRP A 100 0.43 9.21 18.76
N LYS A 101 0.10 8.99 20.04
CA LYS A 101 0.50 9.88 21.15
C LYS A 101 2.02 10.11 21.27
N ASP A 102 2.83 9.16 20.78
CA ASP A 102 4.30 9.24 20.87
C ASP A 102 4.91 9.94 19.64
N LEU A 103 4.21 9.95 18.50
CA LEU A 103 4.66 10.60 17.26
C LEU A 103 4.10 12.02 17.10
N ALA A 104 2.83 12.21 17.43
CA ALA A 104 2.09 13.44 17.17
C ALA A 104 2.74 14.71 17.70
N PRO A 105 3.34 14.75 18.92
CA PRO A 105 3.93 15.98 19.47
C PRO A 105 5.06 16.55 18.62
N ASP A 106 5.79 15.69 17.89
CA ASP A 106 6.99 16.06 17.15
C ASP A 106 6.78 16.11 15.62
N LEU A 107 5.57 15.76 15.14
CA LEU A 107 5.21 15.89 13.74
C LEU A 107 4.67 17.29 13.44
N PRO A 108 5.21 17.99 12.43
CA PRO A 108 4.70 19.30 12.02
C PRO A 108 3.28 19.17 11.47
N THR A 109 2.42 20.17 11.71
CA THR A 109 1.09 20.25 11.10
C THR A 109 1.20 20.20 9.57
N GLY A 110 0.39 19.38 8.92
CA GLY A 110 0.38 19.26 7.47
C GLY A 110 0.11 17.84 6.94
N PRO A 111 0.26 17.65 5.63
CA PRO A 111 -0.08 16.38 4.96
C PRO A 111 0.65 15.17 5.54
N LEU A 112 1.92 15.32 5.93
CA LEU A 112 2.71 14.24 6.50
C LEU A 112 2.15 13.74 7.84
N ARG A 113 1.78 14.69 8.74
CA ARG A 113 1.14 14.38 10.02
C ARG A 113 -0.16 13.61 9.80
N ALA A 114 -1.00 14.06 8.85
CA ALA A 114 -2.23 13.38 8.49
C ALA A 114 -1.98 11.98 7.93
N THR A 115 -0.96 11.80 7.09
CA THR A 115 -0.58 10.47 6.59
C THR A 115 -0.21 9.51 7.72
N VAL A 116 0.61 9.94 8.68
CA VAL A 116 0.97 9.12 9.86
C VAL A 116 -0.26 8.78 10.70
N ALA A 117 -1.20 9.74 10.87
CA ALA A 117 -2.46 9.47 11.55
C ALA A 117 -3.27 8.38 10.86
N HIS A 118 -3.43 8.44 9.52
CA HIS A 118 -4.12 7.40 8.76
C HIS A 118 -3.39 6.05 8.79
N GLU A 119 -2.07 6.03 8.85
CA GLU A 119 -1.30 4.80 9.08
C GLU A 119 -1.65 4.17 10.44
N ARG A 120 -1.84 4.99 11.48
CA ARG A 120 -2.29 4.51 12.81
C ARG A 120 -3.75 4.04 12.79
N VAL A 121 -4.63 4.79 12.12
CA VAL A 121 -6.03 4.38 11.94
C VAL A 121 -6.13 3.04 11.22
N SER A 122 -5.35 2.84 10.16
CA SER A 122 -5.33 1.55 9.44
C SER A 122 -4.89 0.38 10.34
N ARG A 123 -4.22 0.66 11.46
CA ARG A 123 -3.82 -0.29 12.52
C ARG A 123 -4.82 -0.36 13.67
N GLY A 124 -5.98 0.28 13.54
CA GLY A 124 -7.08 0.20 14.48
C GLY A 124 -7.05 1.25 15.59
N GLU A 125 -6.20 2.27 15.52
CA GLU A 125 -6.25 3.38 16.48
C GLU A 125 -7.41 4.33 16.14
N ASP A 126 -8.19 4.73 17.14
CA ASP A 126 -9.25 5.74 16.98
C ASP A 126 -8.69 7.12 17.32
N LEU A 127 -8.62 7.98 16.31
CA LEU A 127 -8.11 9.33 16.39
C LEU A 127 -9.23 10.35 16.18
N THR A 128 -10.47 9.99 16.43
CA THR A 128 -11.62 10.89 16.41
C THR A 128 -11.44 11.96 17.48
N GLY A 129 -11.25 13.20 17.11
CA GLY A 129 -10.97 14.31 18.03
C GLY A 129 -9.62 14.98 17.84
N GLU A 130 -8.81 14.46 16.88
CA GLU A 130 -7.60 15.16 16.42
C GLU A 130 -7.98 16.26 15.41
N ASP A 131 -8.52 17.37 15.90
CA ASP A 131 -9.14 18.43 15.09
C ASP A 131 -8.15 19.20 14.18
N ASP A 132 -6.85 19.08 14.41
CA ASP A 132 -5.80 19.78 13.66
C ASP A 132 -5.40 19.12 12.35
N LEU A 133 -5.91 17.92 12.04
CA LEU A 133 -5.59 17.17 10.84
C LEU A 133 -6.43 17.60 9.62
N GLY A 134 -7.68 18.04 9.82
CA GLY A 134 -8.71 18.12 8.80
C GLY A 134 -8.42 19.00 7.58
N ARG A 135 -7.68 20.10 7.71
CA ARG A 135 -7.44 21.04 6.58
C ARG A 135 -6.30 20.64 5.66
N SER A 136 -5.44 19.78 6.12
CA SER A 136 -4.21 19.38 5.40
C SER A 136 -4.17 17.87 5.12
N ASP A 137 -5.29 17.19 5.35
CA ASP A 137 -5.41 15.77 5.16
C ASP A 137 -5.50 15.43 3.65
N PRO A 138 -4.48 14.77 3.07
CA PRO A 138 -4.48 14.44 1.65
C PRO A 138 -5.39 13.25 1.31
N LEU A 139 -5.82 12.47 2.31
CA LEU A 139 -6.68 11.30 2.12
C LEU A 139 -8.14 11.60 2.44
N GLY A 140 -8.40 12.52 3.36
CA GLY A 140 -9.74 12.95 3.75
C GLY A 140 -10.62 11.87 4.37
N LEU A 141 -10.07 10.72 4.76
CA LEU A 141 -10.84 9.60 5.30
C LEU A 141 -11.18 9.80 6.79
N PRO A 142 -12.19 9.08 7.32
CA PRO A 142 -12.46 9.08 8.74
C PRO A 142 -11.24 8.68 9.57
N LEU A 143 -11.02 9.39 10.70
CA LEU A 143 -9.91 9.16 11.63
C LEU A 143 -10.16 7.97 12.58
N ARG A 144 -11.04 7.07 12.20
CA ARG A 144 -11.26 5.76 12.80
C ARG A 144 -11.71 4.79 11.73
N LEU A 145 -11.58 3.50 11.98
CA LEU A 145 -12.18 2.49 11.11
C LEU A 145 -13.70 2.53 11.25
N SER A 146 -14.41 2.52 10.12
CA SER A 146 -15.85 2.36 10.08
C SER A 146 -16.22 0.90 10.42
N PRO A 147 -17.42 0.62 10.98
CA PRO A 147 -17.79 -0.73 11.40
C PRO A 147 -17.77 -1.79 10.28
N TRP A 148 -17.89 -1.37 9.04
CA TRP A 148 -17.85 -2.25 7.87
C TRP A 148 -16.42 -2.48 7.32
N GLU A 149 -15.45 -1.67 7.76
CA GLU A 149 -14.06 -1.86 7.36
C GLU A 149 -13.46 -3.09 8.03
N PRO A 150 -12.64 -3.87 7.33
CA PRO A 150 -11.98 -5.05 7.91
C PRO A 150 -10.80 -4.68 8.79
N THR A 151 -10.24 -5.69 9.44
CA THR A 151 -8.84 -5.63 9.84
C THR A 151 -7.98 -5.73 8.57
N TYR A 152 -7.23 -4.69 8.27
CA TYR A 152 -6.42 -4.61 7.07
C TYR A 152 -5.20 -5.54 7.10
N LEU A 153 -4.80 -6.01 5.93
CA LEU A 153 -3.55 -6.74 5.74
C LEU A 153 -2.38 -5.76 5.76
N ILE A 154 -1.65 -5.75 6.87
CA ILE A 154 -0.55 -4.81 7.14
C ILE A 154 0.75 -5.61 7.25
N PRO A 155 1.87 -5.13 6.67
CA PRO A 155 3.14 -5.83 6.76
C PRO A 155 3.71 -5.84 8.17
N GLU A 156 4.43 -6.90 8.50
CA GLU A 156 5.37 -6.89 9.62
C GLU A 156 6.65 -6.16 9.18
N ILE A 157 7.01 -5.11 9.91
CA ILE A 157 8.17 -4.29 9.60
C ILE A 157 9.26 -4.57 10.64
N GLY A 158 10.37 -5.08 10.16
CA GLY A 158 11.54 -5.38 10.96
C GLY A 158 12.75 -4.48 10.66
N PRO A 159 13.86 -4.68 11.40
CA PRO A 159 15.07 -3.88 11.26
C PRO A 159 15.66 -3.85 9.85
N TYR A 160 15.51 -4.93 9.10
CA TYR A 160 16.18 -5.11 7.80
C TYR A 160 15.22 -5.18 6.61
N GLY A 161 13.91 -5.01 6.84
CA GLY A 161 12.92 -5.09 5.77
C GLY A 161 11.51 -5.24 6.29
N LEU A 162 10.64 -5.64 5.40
CA LEU A 162 9.23 -5.93 5.71
C LEU A 162 8.82 -7.27 5.12
N GLU A 163 7.88 -7.92 5.79
CA GLU A 163 7.13 -9.06 5.26
C GLU A 163 5.73 -8.57 4.89
N ASP A 164 5.50 -8.43 3.58
CA ASP A 164 4.18 -8.04 3.07
C ASP A 164 3.25 -9.27 3.11
N PRO A 165 2.09 -9.18 3.76
CA PRO A 165 1.17 -10.31 3.82
C PRO A 165 0.69 -10.66 2.42
N VAL A 166 0.81 -11.93 2.04
CA VAL A 166 0.26 -12.42 0.78
C VAL A 166 -1.17 -12.91 1.02
N PRO A 167 -2.18 -12.24 0.42
CA PRO A 167 -3.56 -12.65 0.59
C PRO A 167 -3.79 -14.07 0.11
N GLN A 168 -4.22 -14.96 1.02
CA GLN A 168 -4.49 -16.35 0.68
C GLN A 168 -5.66 -16.44 -0.30
N ALA A 169 -5.49 -17.22 -1.36
CA ALA A 169 -6.55 -17.37 -2.36
C ALA A 169 -7.78 -18.11 -1.80
N GLY A 170 -7.58 -18.97 -0.81
CA GLY A 170 -8.61 -19.90 -0.36
C GLY A 170 -8.89 -20.99 -1.41
N THR A 171 -9.90 -21.81 -1.17
CA THR A 171 -10.33 -22.82 -2.13
C THR A 171 -11.19 -22.17 -3.21
N LEU A 172 -10.72 -22.25 -4.44
CA LEU A 172 -11.45 -21.75 -5.61
C LEU A 172 -12.18 -22.92 -6.28
N GLU A 173 -13.46 -22.76 -6.50
CA GLU A 173 -14.32 -23.72 -7.20
C GLU A 173 -14.37 -23.43 -8.69
N GLN A 174 -14.49 -24.46 -9.51
CA GLN A 174 -14.58 -24.32 -10.95
C GLN A 174 -15.99 -23.85 -11.34
N VAL A 175 -16.08 -22.82 -12.17
CA VAL A 175 -17.33 -22.28 -12.68
C VAL A 175 -17.27 -22.13 -14.21
N ASP A 176 -18.42 -22.42 -14.85
CA ASP A 176 -18.59 -22.17 -16.28
C ASP A 176 -18.85 -20.67 -16.50
N ILE A 177 -18.18 -20.09 -17.49
CA ILE A 177 -18.36 -18.69 -17.90
C ILE A 177 -19.02 -18.62 -19.29
N PRO A 178 -19.86 -17.58 -19.52
CA PRO A 178 -20.52 -17.37 -20.80
C PRO A 178 -19.52 -16.96 -21.90
N ARG A 179 -20.05 -16.63 -23.07
CA ARG A 179 -19.25 -15.95 -24.10
C ARG A 179 -19.05 -14.49 -23.74
N PRO A 180 -17.90 -13.91 -24.12
CA PRO A 180 -17.69 -12.46 -24.00
C PRO A 180 -18.83 -11.66 -24.62
N VAL A 181 -19.17 -10.54 -24.01
CA VAL A 181 -20.13 -9.55 -24.51
C VAL A 181 -19.40 -8.22 -24.77
N GLU A 182 -20.10 -7.25 -25.29
CA GLU A 182 -19.55 -5.90 -25.48
C GLU A 182 -19.38 -5.23 -24.09
N ALA A 183 -18.21 -4.64 -23.87
CA ALA A 183 -17.92 -3.89 -22.66
C ALA A 183 -18.64 -2.53 -22.68
N ILE A 184 -19.08 -2.08 -21.49
CA ILE A 184 -19.73 -0.79 -21.32
C ILE A 184 -18.68 0.32 -21.25
N GLY A 185 -18.91 1.40 -22.00
CA GLY A 185 -18.17 2.66 -21.86
C GLY A 185 -18.99 3.71 -21.07
N GLY A 186 -18.45 4.88 -20.85
CA GLY A 186 -19.14 5.99 -20.20
C GLY A 186 -19.10 5.95 -18.67
N VAL A 187 -20.26 6.01 -17.99
CA VAL A 187 -20.35 6.09 -16.53
C VAL A 187 -19.67 4.91 -15.83
N ALA A 188 -19.79 3.71 -16.42
CA ALA A 188 -19.07 2.53 -15.93
C ALA A 188 -17.54 2.70 -15.98
N THR A 189 -17.03 3.71 -16.69
CA THR A 189 -15.59 4.01 -16.80
C THR A 189 -14.98 4.46 -15.48
N ALA A 190 -15.73 5.15 -14.60
CA ALA A 190 -15.24 5.56 -13.29
C ALA A 190 -14.92 4.34 -12.41
N GLY A 191 -15.83 3.38 -12.30
CA GLY A 191 -15.61 2.13 -11.57
C GLY A 191 -14.51 1.26 -12.19
N THR A 192 -14.42 1.16 -13.54
CA THR A 192 -13.33 0.45 -14.20
C THR A 192 -11.99 1.15 -13.99
N GLY A 193 -11.96 2.49 -14.02
CA GLY A 193 -10.77 3.27 -13.69
C GLY A 193 -10.30 2.99 -12.28
N ALA A 194 -11.19 3.14 -11.30
CA ALA A 194 -10.87 2.93 -9.89
C ALA A 194 -10.38 1.50 -9.59
N LEU A 195 -11.00 0.47 -10.18
CA LEU A 195 -10.50 -0.91 -10.07
C LEU A 195 -9.09 -1.07 -10.66
N ARG A 196 -8.83 -0.52 -11.83
CA ARG A 196 -7.52 -0.61 -12.47
C ARG A 196 -6.45 0.10 -11.66
N ASP A 197 -6.79 1.25 -11.07
CA ASP A 197 -5.87 2.10 -10.32
C ASP A 197 -5.42 1.45 -9.00
N LEU A 198 -6.17 0.48 -8.45
CA LEU A 198 -5.73 -0.35 -7.31
C LEU A 198 -4.35 -0.98 -7.53
N ALA A 199 -4.06 -1.42 -8.73
CA ALA A 199 -2.79 -2.02 -9.10
C ALA A 199 -2.03 -1.16 -10.14
N GLY A 200 -2.34 0.13 -10.23
CA GLY A 200 -1.73 1.06 -11.19
C GLY A 200 -0.22 1.13 -11.05
N THR A 201 0.27 1.22 -9.82
CA THR A 201 1.71 1.25 -9.52
C THR A 201 2.45 -0.02 -9.98
N TRP A 202 1.78 -1.18 -10.04
CA TRP A 202 2.40 -2.40 -10.55
C TRP A 202 2.74 -2.30 -12.04
N ALA A 203 1.93 -1.55 -12.80
CA ALA A 203 2.18 -1.30 -14.21
C ALA A 203 3.12 -0.09 -14.46
N GLU A 204 3.06 0.94 -13.60
CA GLU A 204 3.80 2.19 -13.78
C GLU A 204 5.23 2.12 -13.23
N GLU A 205 5.42 1.47 -12.08
CA GLU A 205 6.69 1.42 -11.36
C GLU A 205 7.36 0.03 -11.40
N SER A 206 6.68 -0.98 -11.96
CA SER A 206 7.15 -2.34 -12.08
C SER A 206 6.85 -2.93 -13.45
N ASN A 207 6.94 -4.25 -13.62
CA ASN A 207 6.67 -4.95 -14.87
C ASN A 207 5.27 -5.56 -14.93
N GLY A 208 4.36 -5.04 -14.14
CA GLY A 208 3.01 -5.55 -14.02
C GLY A 208 2.05 -5.05 -15.10
N HIS A 209 0.84 -5.49 -14.96
CA HIS A 209 -0.30 -5.05 -15.76
C HIS A 209 -1.54 -4.97 -14.91
N SER A 210 -2.48 -4.09 -15.30
CA SER A 210 -3.79 -3.97 -14.68
C SER A 210 -4.83 -3.69 -15.78
N MET A 211 -5.85 -4.54 -15.87
CA MET A 211 -6.93 -4.42 -16.83
C MET A 211 -8.27 -4.62 -16.15
N SER A 212 -9.26 -3.83 -16.52
CA SER A 212 -10.62 -3.92 -15.99
C SER A 212 -11.67 -3.69 -17.08
N VAL A 213 -12.84 -4.24 -16.89
CA VAL A 213 -14.01 -4.04 -17.77
C VAL A 213 -15.28 -3.92 -16.92
N ALA A 214 -16.30 -3.30 -17.50
CA ALA A 214 -17.68 -3.31 -17.00
C ALA A 214 -18.62 -3.88 -18.05
N VAL A 215 -19.67 -4.59 -17.60
CA VAL A 215 -20.71 -5.18 -18.45
C VAL A 215 -22.07 -5.06 -17.79
N HIS A 216 -23.14 -5.14 -18.59
CA HIS A 216 -24.46 -5.52 -18.06
C HIS A 216 -24.51 -7.03 -17.88
N GLY A 217 -24.86 -7.50 -16.67
CA GLY A 217 -24.96 -8.92 -16.33
C GLY A 217 -24.22 -9.26 -15.03
N GLY A 218 -23.85 -10.52 -14.86
CA GLY A 218 -23.18 -11.03 -13.67
C GLY A 218 -21.65 -11.02 -13.75
N ALA A 219 -21.02 -11.33 -12.63
CA ALA A 219 -19.58 -11.37 -12.50
C ALA A 219 -18.90 -12.34 -13.50
N GLU A 220 -19.54 -13.50 -13.79
CA GLU A 220 -19.04 -14.46 -14.78
C GLU A 220 -18.97 -13.86 -16.20
N THR A 221 -19.94 -12.97 -16.53
CA THR A 221 -19.96 -12.27 -17.82
C THR A 221 -18.82 -11.23 -17.90
N ALA A 222 -18.59 -10.49 -16.82
CA ALA A 222 -17.50 -9.54 -16.72
C ALA A 222 -16.14 -10.24 -16.87
N ILE A 223 -15.94 -11.37 -16.17
CA ILE A 223 -14.70 -12.18 -16.27
C ILE A 223 -14.50 -12.68 -17.71
N ALA A 224 -15.56 -13.23 -18.33
CA ALA A 224 -15.50 -13.72 -19.71
C ALA A 224 -15.11 -12.61 -20.69
N THR A 225 -15.69 -11.42 -20.51
CA THR A 225 -15.43 -10.25 -21.35
C THR A 225 -14.00 -9.73 -21.17
N LEU A 226 -13.52 -9.67 -19.92
CA LEU A 226 -12.15 -9.27 -19.62
C LEU A 226 -11.11 -10.23 -20.25
N LEU A 227 -11.38 -11.54 -20.20
CA LEU A 227 -10.47 -12.54 -20.77
C LEU A 227 -10.46 -12.53 -22.30
N ALA A 228 -11.54 -12.03 -22.92
CA ALA A 228 -11.69 -11.90 -24.37
C ALA A 228 -11.41 -13.18 -25.17
N ASP A 229 -11.51 -14.36 -24.53
CA ASP A 229 -11.23 -15.67 -25.13
C ASP A 229 -12.53 -16.47 -25.29
N PRO A 230 -13.12 -16.52 -26.50
CA PRO A 230 -14.37 -17.22 -26.72
C PRO A 230 -14.23 -18.77 -26.62
N ALA A 231 -13.05 -19.30 -26.61
CA ALA A 231 -12.80 -20.73 -26.39
C ALA A 231 -12.75 -21.09 -24.91
N ARG A 232 -12.43 -20.16 -24.05
CA ARG A 232 -12.41 -20.38 -22.61
C ARG A 232 -13.84 -20.47 -22.07
N ARG A 233 -14.10 -21.56 -21.36
CA ARG A 233 -15.43 -21.85 -20.81
C ARG A 233 -15.44 -21.96 -19.30
N ARG A 234 -14.29 -21.93 -18.66
CA ARG A 234 -14.17 -22.15 -17.23
C ARG A 234 -13.10 -21.28 -16.62
N VAL A 235 -13.39 -20.82 -15.42
CA VAL A 235 -12.45 -20.20 -14.49
C VAL A 235 -12.62 -20.84 -13.12
N ARG A 236 -11.75 -20.54 -12.20
CA ARG A 236 -11.93 -20.88 -10.78
C ARG A 236 -12.26 -19.60 -10.04
N TRP A 237 -13.21 -19.67 -9.14
CA TRP A 237 -13.58 -18.52 -8.32
C TRP A 237 -14.04 -18.93 -6.93
N ARG A 238 -14.12 -17.97 -6.03
CA ARG A 238 -14.87 -18.06 -4.78
C ARG A 238 -15.51 -16.72 -4.44
N ARG A 239 -16.64 -16.79 -3.78
CA ARG A 239 -17.26 -15.61 -3.19
C ARG A 239 -16.37 -15.08 -2.05
N LEU A 240 -16.27 -13.76 -1.94
CA LEU A 240 -15.64 -13.07 -0.85
C LEU A 240 -16.70 -12.46 0.06
N GLU A 241 -16.43 -12.43 1.34
CA GLU A 241 -17.11 -11.52 2.24
C GLU A 241 -16.65 -10.08 1.93
N THR A 242 -17.52 -9.10 2.17
CA THR A 242 -17.23 -7.69 1.87
C THR A 242 -15.89 -7.25 2.49
N GLY A 243 -15.65 -7.57 3.75
CA GLY A 243 -14.40 -7.24 4.42
C GLY A 243 -13.17 -7.87 3.77
N GLU A 244 -13.26 -9.11 3.25
CA GLU A 244 -12.15 -9.74 2.52
C GLU A 244 -11.87 -8.99 1.21
N ALA A 245 -12.90 -8.57 0.47
CA ALA A 245 -12.74 -7.81 -0.76
C ALA A 245 -12.08 -6.45 -0.50
N ILE A 246 -12.56 -5.71 0.51
CA ILE A 246 -11.99 -4.44 0.94
C ILE A 246 -10.52 -4.60 1.35
N SER A 247 -10.21 -5.64 2.12
CA SER A 247 -8.83 -5.91 2.56
C SER A 247 -7.90 -6.23 1.39
N LEU A 248 -8.40 -6.98 0.38
CA LEU A 248 -7.66 -7.26 -0.85
C LEU A 248 -7.37 -6.00 -1.68
N MET A 249 -8.38 -5.13 -1.83
CA MET A 249 -8.23 -3.86 -2.54
C MET A 249 -7.21 -2.96 -1.83
N ALA A 250 -7.32 -2.84 -0.50
CA ALA A 250 -6.37 -2.04 0.29
C ALA A 250 -4.94 -2.59 0.22
N TRP A 251 -4.78 -3.93 0.26
CA TRP A 251 -3.47 -4.56 0.08
C TRP A 251 -2.85 -4.21 -1.27
N ALA A 252 -3.62 -4.30 -2.35
CA ALA A 252 -3.13 -3.97 -3.69
C ALA A 252 -2.76 -2.49 -3.81
N GLY A 253 -3.62 -1.58 -3.32
CA GLY A 253 -3.39 -0.14 -3.34
C GLY A 253 -2.22 0.31 -2.46
N ALA A 254 -1.87 -0.46 -1.41
CA ALA A 254 -0.70 -0.20 -0.58
C ALA A 254 0.60 -0.71 -1.21
N SER A 255 0.52 -1.74 -2.06
CA SER A 255 1.67 -2.45 -2.61
C SER A 255 2.28 -1.72 -3.81
N GLY A 256 3.59 -1.82 -3.95
CA GLY A 256 4.31 -1.42 -5.16
C GLY A 256 4.48 -2.53 -6.21
N GLY A 257 3.88 -3.72 -5.97
CA GLY A 257 4.13 -4.89 -6.80
C GLY A 257 5.50 -5.52 -6.53
N ALA A 258 6.04 -6.22 -7.53
CA ALA A 258 7.29 -6.98 -7.37
C ALA A 258 8.54 -6.11 -7.29
N HIS A 259 8.54 -4.95 -7.93
CA HIS A 259 9.71 -4.06 -8.07
C HIS A 259 9.43 -2.60 -7.74
N GLY A 260 8.16 -2.19 -7.66
CA GLY A 260 7.77 -0.83 -7.31
C GLY A 260 7.85 -0.57 -5.80
N ARG A 261 7.77 0.69 -5.44
CA ARG A 261 7.83 1.11 -4.04
C ARG A 261 6.46 0.93 -3.37
N ARG A 262 6.45 0.37 -2.17
CA ARG A 262 5.27 0.32 -1.33
C ARG A 262 4.77 1.75 -0.99
N ARG A 263 3.45 1.92 -0.99
CA ARG A 263 2.78 3.24 -0.80
C ARG A 263 2.27 3.46 0.63
N GLY A 264 2.18 2.40 1.44
CA GLY A 264 1.68 2.44 2.81
C GLY A 264 0.23 1.99 2.97
N ALA A 265 -0.12 1.52 4.18
CA ALA A 265 -1.46 1.01 4.48
C ALA A 265 -2.53 2.11 4.42
N ALA A 266 -2.21 3.33 4.82
CA ALA A 266 -3.09 4.49 4.71
C ALA A 266 -3.53 4.75 3.26
N ARG A 267 -2.59 4.68 2.32
CA ARG A 267 -2.90 4.82 0.90
C ARG A 267 -3.73 3.65 0.40
N GLY A 268 -3.42 2.43 0.81
CA GLY A 268 -4.22 1.25 0.46
C GLY A 268 -5.67 1.37 0.92
N ARG A 269 -5.89 1.84 2.15
CA ARG A 269 -7.23 2.11 2.68
C ARG A 269 -7.97 3.15 1.81
N PHE A 270 -7.30 4.23 1.43
CA PHE A 270 -7.86 5.25 0.54
C PHE A 270 -8.26 4.65 -0.81
N GLU A 271 -7.42 3.85 -1.45
CA GLU A 271 -7.72 3.23 -2.75
C GLU A 271 -8.93 2.29 -2.67
N ALA A 272 -9.08 1.54 -1.57
CA ALA A 272 -10.24 0.69 -1.37
C ALA A 272 -11.53 1.52 -1.22
N TRP A 273 -11.52 2.60 -0.43
CA TRP A 273 -12.65 3.52 -0.30
C TRP A 273 -13.00 4.18 -1.63
N TRP A 274 -11.99 4.68 -2.34
CA TRP A 274 -12.14 5.29 -3.66
C TRP A 274 -12.77 4.33 -4.66
N CYS A 275 -12.33 3.07 -4.64
CA CYS A 275 -12.85 2.04 -5.51
C CYS A 275 -14.34 1.76 -5.22
N VAL A 276 -14.71 1.52 -3.97
CA VAL A 276 -16.12 1.28 -3.59
C VAL A 276 -17.00 2.47 -3.95
N ALA A 277 -16.57 3.70 -3.63
CA ALA A 277 -17.35 4.89 -3.93
C ALA A 277 -17.61 5.08 -5.42
N ASN A 278 -16.62 4.78 -6.27
CA ASN A 278 -16.79 4.85 -7.73
C ASN A 278 -17.64 3.71 -8.30
N LEU A 279 -17.51 2.49 -7.74
CA LEU A 279 -18.37 1.37 -8.15
C LEU A 279 -19.83 1.60 -7.79
N ALA A 280 -20.09 2.28 -6.67
CA ALA A 280 -21.40 2.61 -6.17
C ALA A 280 -22.00 3.92 -6.75
N GLY A 281 -21.29 4.59 -7.66
CA GLY A 281 -21.76 5.86 -8.23
C GLY A 281 -21.85 7.02 -7.24
N LEU A 282 -21.18 6.93 -6.07
CA LEU A 282 -21.22 7.98 -5.03
C LEU A 282 -20.35 9.21 -5.35
N LEU A 283 -19.67 9.21 -6.50
CA LEU A 283 -18.78 10.27 -6.99
C LEU A 283 -19.03 10.56 -8.47
N GLU A 284 -20.28 10.50 -8.92
CA GLU A 284 -20.65 10.76 -10.31
C GLU A 284 -20.69 12.26 -10.63
N ASP A 285 -21.11 13.09 -9.66
CA ASP A 285 -21.09 14.54 -9.80
C ASP A 285 -19.74 15.10 -9.34
N PRO A 286 -19.10 16.00 -10.13
CA PRO A 286 -17.89 16.68 -9.69
C PRO A 286 -18.01 17.45 -8.36
N ASP A 287 -19.22 17.80 -7.95
CA ASP A 287 -19.51 18.48 -6.69
C ASP A 287 -19.78 17.50 -5.53
N ASP A 288 -19.78 16.19 -5.76
CA ASP A 288 -19.94 15.19 -4.70
C ASP A 288 -18.78 15.30 -3.69
N PRO A 289 -19.11 15.26 -2.38
CA PRO A 289 -18.10 15.43 -1.36
C PRO A 289 -17.17 14.21 -1.27
N TRP A 290 -15.88 14.48 -1.06
CA TRP A 290 -14.93 13.46 -0.64
C TRP A 290 -14.55 13.64 0.85
N PRO A 291 -14.59 12.59 1.67
CA PRO A 291 -15.17 11.26 1.36
C PRO A 291 -16.71 11.31 1.37
N PRO A 292 -17.38 10.35 0.69
CA PRO A 292 -18.80 10.14 0.89
C PRO A 292 -19.11 9.75 2.34
N ASP A 293 -20.39 9.84 2.72
CA ASP A 293 -20.81 9.38 4.05
C ASP A 293 -20.38 7.92 4.30
N PRO A 294 -19.68 7.63 5.42
CA PRO A 294 -19.19 6.29 5.72
C PRO A 294 -20.27 5.21 5.75
N GLY A 295 -21.49 5.54 6.14
CA GLY A 295 -22.62 4.63 6.13
C GLY A 295 -23.02 4.25 4.70
N LEU A 296 -23.13 5.24 3.80
CA LEU A 296 -23.46 4.99 2.40
C LEU A 296 -22.42 4.11 1.71
N VAL A 297 -21.12 4.34 1.96
CA VAL A 297 -20.04 3.50 1.40
C VAL A 297 -20.16 2.07 1.92
N GLY A 298 -20.43 1.89 3.22
CA GLY A 298 -20.59 0.58 3.84
C GLY A 298 -21.82 -0.19 3.34
N ASP A 299 -22.93 0.49 3.21
CA ASP A 299 -24.17 -0.10 2.68
C ASP A 299 -23.95 -0.56 1.23
N ALA A 300 -23.40 0.31 0.38
CA ALA A 300 -23.08 -0.02 -1.01
C ALA A 300 -22.10 -1.20 -1.10
N ALA A 301 -21.03 -1.20 -0.32
CA ALA A 301 -20.07 -2.30 -0.31
C ALA A 301 -20.71 -3.64 0.10
N SER A 302 -21.72 -3.60 1.00
CA SER A 302 -22.42 -4.78 1.51
C SER A 302 -23.51 -5.29 0.55
N GLU A 303 -24.07 -4.42 -0.27
CA GLU A 303 -25.07 -4.77 -1.29
C GLU A 303 -24.43 -5.39 -2.53
N MET A 304 -23.15 -5.07 -2.80
CA MET A 304 -22.38 -5.68 -3.87
C MET A 304 -22.01 -7.12 -3.55
N ASN A 305 -21.94 -7.93 -4.60
CA ASN A 305 -21.37 -9.28 -4.53
C ASN A 305 -19.91 -9.25 -5.01
N TRP A 306 -19.04 -9.94 -4.28
CA TRP A 306 -17.60 -9.92 -4.52
C TRP A 306 -17.06 -11.31 -4.77
N TRP A 307 -16.15 -11.47 -5.77
CA TRP A 307 -15.48 -12.74 -6.06
C TRP A 307 -13.99 -12.54 -6.30
N ARG A 308 -13.22 -13.46 -5.72
CA ARG A 308 -11.86 -13.69 -6.18
C ARG A 308 -11.89 -14.77 -7.24
N TRP A 309 -11.20 -14.55 -8.36
CA TRP A 309 -11.18 -15.50 -9.45
C TRP A 309 -9.76 -15.77 -9.96
N ASP A 310 -9.56 -16.89 -10.68
CA ASP A 310 -8.32 -17.22 -11.34
C ASP A 310 -8.56 -18.07 -12.59
N VAL A 311 -7.63 -17.98 -13.55
CA VAL A 311 -7.47 -18.93 -14.64
C VAL A 311 -6.53 -20.03 -14.20
N ASP A 312 -6.48 -21.17 -14.85
CA ASP A 312 -5.73 -22.34 -14.42
C ASP A 312 -4.22 -22.09 -14.17
N GLY A 313 -3.67 -22.77 -13.17
CA GLY A 313 -2.24 -22.85 -12.87
C GLY A 313 -1.82 -22.13 -11.59
N ALA A 314 -0.70 -22.58 -11.00
CA ALA A 314 -0.06 -21.88 -9.91
C ALA A 314 0.58 -20.58 -10.42
N ARG A 315 0.27 -19.47 -9.80
CA ARG A 315 0.88 -18.17 -10.11
C ARG A 315 1.86 -17.80 -9.01
N THR A 316 3.01 -17.30 -9.41
CA THR A 316 4.00 -16.70 -8.52
C THR A 316 3.98 -15.19 -8.69
N GLY A 317 4.26 -14.46 -7.63
CA GLY A 317 4.27 -13.00 -7.62
C GLY A 317 2.95 -12.38 -7.13
N TRP A 318 2.77 -11.12 -7.46
CA TRP A 318 1.63 -10.31 -7.05
C TRP A 318 0.46 -10.51 -8.01
N HIS A 319 -0.71 -10.84 -7.48
CA HIS A 319 -1.91 -11.08 -8.29
C HIS A 319 -3.15 -10.56 -7.58
N LEU A 320 -3.94 -9.77 -8.32
CA LEU A 320 -5.27 -9.34 -7.92
C LEU A 320 -6.23 -9.60 -9.07
N ASN A 321 -7.03 -10.67 -8.96
CA ASN A 321 -8.14 -10.92 -9.85
C ASN A 321 -9.42 -10.81 -9.02
N LEU A 322 -10.20 -9.76 -9.26
CA LEU A 322 -11.42 -9.43 -8.53
C LEU A 322 -12.58 -9.30 -9.53
N ALA A 323 -13.74 -9.78 -9.17
CA ALA A 323 -14.97 -9.45 -9.86
C ALA A 323 -16.01 -8.94 -8.88
N VAL A 324 -16.81 -8.00 -9.33
CA VAL A 324 -17.82 -7.31 -8.54
C VAL A 324 -19.10 -7.29 -9.33
N GLU A 325 -20.23 -7.46 -8.64
CA GLU A 325 -21.56 -7.34 -9.23
C GLU A 325 -22.39 -6.44 -8.34
N ASP A 326 -23.04 -5.47 -8.96
CA ASP A 326 -24.11 -4.70 -8.37
C ASP A 326 -25.45 -5.25 -8.87
N PRO A 327 -26.17 -6.02 -8.02
CA PRO A 327 -27.46 -6.58 -8.42
C PRO A 327 -28.54 -5.51 -8.60
N GLY A 328 -28.40 -4.35 -7.95
CA GLY A 328 -29.37 -3.25 -8.03
C GLY A 328 -29.42 -2.63 -9.42
N ASP A 329 -28.25 -2.36 -9.99
CA ASP A 329 -28.11 -1.73 -11.31
C ASP A 329 -27.90 -2.75 -12.44
N GLY A 330 -27.75 -4.04 -12.11
CA GLY A 330 -27.48 -5.10 -13.09
C GLY A 330 -26.14 -4.93 -13.80
N LEU A 331 -25.17 -4.34 -13.11
CA LEU A 331 -23.81 -4.09 -13.56
C LEU A 331 -22.83 -5.07 -12.93
N ALA A 332 -21.79 -5.42 -13.67
CA ALA A 332 -20.69 -6.18 -13.15
C ALA A 332 -19.35 -5.71 -13.71
N TRP A 333 -18.32 -5.80 -12.89
CA TRP A 333 -16.96 -5.45 -13.24
C TRP A 333 -16.04 -6.63 -13.02
N ALA A 334 -14.96 -6.69 -13.78
CA ALA A 334 -13.86 -7.61 -13.54
C ALA A 334 -12.53 -6.88 -13.67
N LEU A 335 -11.60 -7.23 -12.79
CA LEU A 335 -10.21 -6.78 -12.74
C LEU A 335 -9.29 -7.99 -12.87
N ALA A 336 -8.25 -7.86 -13.70
CA ALA A 336 -7.10 -8.75 -13.71
C ALA A 336 -5.84 -7.92 -13.62
N ALA A 337 -5.11 -8.07 -12.53
CA ALA A 337 -3.81 -7.45 -12.35
C ALA A 337 -2.77 -8.48 -11.91
N GLY A 338 -1.55 -8.29 -12.37
CA GLY A 338 -0.45 -9.17 -12.02
C GLY A 338 0.89 -8.52 -12.22
N ASP A 339 1.82 -8.87 -11.34
CA ASP A 339 3.21 -8.48 -11.41
C ASP A 339 4.09 -9.65 -10.96
N ARG A 340 5.19 -9.90 -11.65
CA ARG A 340 6.05 -11.06 -11.41
C ARG A 340 7.49 -10.64 -11.27
N TYR A 341 8.20 -11.27 -10.35
CA TYR A 341 9.66 -11.26 -10.42
C TYR A 341 10.08 -11.88 -11.77
N SER A 342 10.68 -11.07 -12.63
CA SER A 342 11.37 -11.62 -13.80
C SER A 342 12.53 -12.46 -13.29
N ALA A 343 12.40 -13.78 -13.31
CA ALA A 343 13.58 -14.61 -13.23
C ALA A 343 14.43 -14.21 -14.45
N SER A 344 15.58 -13.58 -14.21
CA SER A 344 16.57 -13.38 -15.25
C SER A 344 16.91 -14.77 -15.81
N VAL A 345 16.35 -15.08 -16.99
CA VAL A 345 16.81 -16.23 -17.75
C VAL A 345 18.26 -15.88 -18.11
N PRO A 346 19.27 -16.63 -17.65
CA PRO A 346 20.61 -16.41 -18.15
C PRO A 346 20.56 -16.70 -19.64
N GLU A 347 20.83 -15.68 -20.45
CA GLU A 347 21.09 -15.85 -21.86
C GLU A 347 22.19 -16.91 -22.01
N ARG A 348 21.87 -18.01 -22.68
CA ARG A 348 22.82 -19.06 -23.06
C ARG A 348 23.55 -18.68 -24.34
#